data_b1631f3a9434bbe325f4cbe6494bd192
#
_entry.id   b1631f3a9434bbe325f4cbe6494bd192
#
_cell.length_a   1.000
_cell.length_b   1.000
_cell.length_c   1.000
_cell.angle_alpha   90.00
_cell.angle_beta   90.00
_cell.angle_gamma   90.00
#
_symmetry.space_group_name_H-M   'P 1'
#
loop_
_entity.id
_entity.type
_entity.pdbx_description
1 polymer ?
#
loop_
_entity_poly.entity_id
_entity_poly.type
_entity_poly.pdbx_seq_one_letter_code
_entity_poly.pdbx_strand_id
1 'polypeptide(L)'
;MATYFVAYNLAVKPGQNGKNLWDVLTALGAKRIQDSVWMLRSNFTAAQVRDHLWPHVGLSGRLLVVDGSGWAAWNPMADVNSV
;
A
#
# COMPACT_ATOMS: atom_id res chain seq x y z
N MET A 1 5.43 2.51 16.29
CA MET A 1 5.01 2.48 14.88
C MET A 1 3.75 1.64 14.74
N ALA A 2 2.82 2.10 13.93
CA ALA A 2 1.65 1.32 13.57
C ALA A 2 1.93 0.49 12.30
N THR A 3 1.22 -0.60 12.15
CA THR A 3 1.23 -1.40 10.94
C THR A 3 0.00 -1.08 10.11
N TYR A 4 0.21 -0.75 8.86
CA TYR A 4 -0.86 -0.40 7.93
C TYR A 4 -0.93 -1.39 6.78
N PHE A 5 -2.15 -1.70 6.38
CA PHE A 5 -2.42 -2.41 5.13
C PHE A 5 -2.94 -1.40 4.13
N VAL A 6 -2.30 -1.34 2.98
CA VAL A 6 -2.64 -0.43 1.90
C VAL A 6 -3.21 -1.25 0.76
N ALA A 7 -4.48 -1.02 0.46
CA ALA A 7 -5.18 -1.67 -0.64
C ALA A 7 -5.62 -0.62 -1.65
N TYR A 8 -5.52 -0.93 -2.93
CA TYR A 8 -5.82 0.05 -3.97
C TYR A 8 -6.36 -0.59 -5.24
N ASN A 9 -7.10 0.22 -5.99
CA ASN A 9 -7.43 -0.03 -7.39
C ASN A 9 -6.92 1.17 -8.20
N LEU A 10 -6.01 0.92 -9.14
CA LEU A 10 -5.42 1.99 -9.93
C LEU A 10 -6.33 2.36 -11.11
N ALA A 11 -6.47 3.66 -11.35
CA ALA A 11 -7.07 4.18 -12.55
C ALA A 11 -5.96 4.34 -13.61
N VAL A 12 -5.50 3.22 -14.18
CA VAL A 12 -4.43 3.25 -15.17
C VAL A 12 -4.99 3.37 -16.57
N LYS A 13 -4.39 4.29 -17.34
CA LYS A 13 -4.68 4.43 -18.77
C LYS A 13 -3.88 3.40 -19.56
N PRO A 14 -4.26 3.08 -20.80
CA PRO A 14 -3.45 2.22 -21.66
C PRO A 14 -2.00 2.71 -21.73
N GLY A 15 -1.04 1.82 -21.54
CA GLY A 15 0.38 2.12 -21.52
C GLY A 15 0.94 2.60 -20.20
N GLN A 16 0.10 2.84 -19.21
CA GLN A 16 0.51 3.16 -17.84
C GLN A 16 0.46 1.92 -16.95
N ASN A 17 1.28 1.91 -15.90
CA ASN A 17 1.25 0.90 -14.85
C ASN A 17 1.30 1.58 -13.49
N GLY A 18 1.20 0.81 -12.42
CA GLY A 18 1.23 1.32 -11.06
C GLY A 18 2.62 1.67 -10.53
N LYS A 19 3.60 1.82 -11.39
CA LYS A 19 5.00 1.95 -10.98
C LYS A 19 5.24 3.14 -10.04
N ASN A 20 4.61 4.28 -10.30
CA ASN A 20 4.80 5.46 -9.44
C ASN A 20 4.35 5.19 -8.01
N LEU A 21 3.18 4.56 -7.83
CA LEU A 21 2.70 4.18 -6.51
C LEU A 21 3.60 3.13 -5.87
N TRP A 22 4.03 2.13 -6.63
CA TRP A 22 4.92 1.08 -6.15
C TRP A 22 6.27 1.63 -5.70
N ASP A 23 6.83 2.59 -6.46
CA ASP A 23 8.09 3.23 -6.10
C ASP A 23 7.95 4.03 -4.80
N VAL A 24 6.85 4.73 -4.61
CA VAL A 24 6.58 5.48 -3.36
C VAL A 24 6.43 4.51 -2.19
N LEU A 25 5.66 3.44 -2.34
CA LEU A 25 5.48 2.43 -1.30
C LEU A 25 6.81 1.77 -0.94
N THR A 26 7.62 1.42 -1.93
CA THR A 26 8.93 0.83 -1.71
C THR A 26 9.86 1.80 -0.97
N ALA A 27 9.84 3.07 -1.32
CA ALA A 27 10.64 4.10 -0.64
C ALA A 27 10.23 4.29 0.82
N LEU A 28 8.97 4.01 1.15
CA LEU A 28 8.48 4.03 2.54
C LEU A 28 8.83 2.76 3.32
N GLY A 29 9.45 1.79 2.69
CA GLY A 29 9.79 0.50 3.30
C GLY A 29 8.65 -0.50 3.30
N ALA A 30 7.60 -0.26 2.54
CA ALA A 30 6.46 -1.18 2.43
C ALA A 30 6.85 -2.45 1.67
N LYS A 31 6.12 -3.52 1.93
CA LYS A 31 6.26 -4.81 1.25
C LYS A 31 4.95 -5.20 0.58
N ARG A 32 5.04 -5.64 -0.67
CA ARG A 32 3.88 -6.11 -1.42
C ARG A 32 3.49 -7.51 -0.95
N ILE A 33 2.27 -7.65 -0.46
CA ILE A 33 1.75 -8.91 0.09
C ILE A 33 0.89 -9.64 -0.93
N GLN A 34 0.08 -8.89 -1.66
CA GLN A 34 -0.76 -9.38 -2.75
C GLN A 34 -0.68 -8.36 -3.89
N ASP A 35 -1.29 -8.67 -5.03
CA ASP A 35 -1.20 -7.81 -6.22
C ASP A 35 -1.51 -6.34 -5.94
N SER A 36 -2.52 -6.08 -5.11
CA SER A 36 -2.99 -4.73 -4.81
C SER A 36 -2.99 -4.43 -3.30
N VAL A 37 -2.22 -5.19 -2.51
CA VAL A 37 -2.13 -5.01 -1.06
C VAL A 37 -0.68 -4.98 -0.63
N TRP A 38 -0.33 -3.94 0.12
CA TRP A 38 1.00 -3.76 0.70
C TRP A 38 0.88 -3.62 2.21
N MET A 39 1.94 -4.01 2.93
CA MET A 39 2.09 -3.73 4.36
C MET A 39 3.15 -2.67 4.56
N LEU A 40 2.87 -1.75 5.48
CA LEU A 40 3.75 -0.63 5.82
C LEU A 40 3.77 -0.44 7.33
N ARG A 41 4.96 -0.25 7.90
CA ARG A 41 5.10 0.22 9.29
C ARG A 41 5.52 1.68 9.26
N SER A 42 4.80 2.53 10.01
CA SER A 42 5.01 3.97 9.97
C SER A 42 4.57 4.64 11.25
N ASN A 43 5.18 5.79 11.56
CA ASN A 43 4.74 6.71 12.60
C ASN A 43 3.64 7.68 12.13
N PHE A 44 3.30 7.66 10.85
CA PHE A 44 2.20 8.45 10.32
C PHE A 44 0.86 7.92 10.83
N THR A 45 -0.16 8.76 10.81
CA THR A 45 -1.54 8.30 10.96
C THR A 45 -2.02 7.66 9.65
N ALA A 46 -3.13 6.91 9.71
CA ALA A 46 -3.72 6.35 8.50
C ALA A 46 -4.06 7.44 7.48
N ALA A 47 -4.59 8.57 7.95
CA ALA A 47 -4.91 9.71 7.08
C ALA A 47 -3.66 10.30 6.44
N GLN A 48 -2.56 10.39 7.17
CA GLN A 48 -1.30 10.88 6.61
C GLN A 48 -0.72 9.93 5.56
N VAL A 49 -0.81 8.63 5.78
CA VAL A 49 -0.41 7.62 4.78
C VAL A 49 -1.27 7.76 3.53
N ARG A 50 -2.59 7.85 3.67
CA ARG A 50 -3.52 8.08 2.56
C ARG A 50 -3.12 9.33 1.77
N ASP A 51 -2.90 10.44 2.47
CA ASP A 51 -2.60 11.72 1.83
C ASP A 51 -1.27 11.70 1.08
N HIS A 52 -0.33 10.89 1.54
CA HIS A 52 0.96 10.70 0.86
C HIS A 52 0.82 9.86 -0.41
N LEU A 53 -0.10 8.91 -0.43
CA LEU A 53 -0.22 7.92 -1.50
C LEU A 53 -1.27 8.29 -2.56
N TRP A 54 -2.38 8.94 -2.18
CA TRP A 54 -3.50 9.13 -3.09
C TRP A 54 -3.15 9.88 -4.39
N PRO A 55 -2.19 10.85 -4.42
CA PRO A 55 -1.84 11.50 -5.69
C PRO A 55 -1.29 10.55 -6.76
N HIS A 56 -0.82 9.37 -6.34
CA HIS A 56 -0.24 8.37 -7.23
C HIS A 56 -1.25 7.30 -7.67
N VAL A 57 -2.48 7.36 -7.19
CA VAL A 57 -3.51 6.35 -7.46
C VAL A 57 -4.32 6.69 -8.70
N GLY A 58 -4.53 7.98 -8.95
CA GLY A 58 -5.35 8.48 -10.06
C GLY A 58 -6.76 8.87 -9.59
N LEU A 59 -7.39 9.80 -10.32
CA LEU A 59 -8.67 10.38 -9.92
C LEU A 59 -9.80 9.37 -9.83
N SER A 60 -9.79 8.35 -10.68
CA SER A 60 -10.80 7.28 -10.68
C SER A 60 -10.37 6.07 -9.88
N GLY A 61 -9.16 6.11 -9.31
CA GLY A 61 -8.65 5.01 -8.50
C GLY A 61 -9.27 4.99 -7.11
N ARG A 62 -8.97 3.93 -6.39
CA ARG A 62 -9.43 3.73 -5.01
C ARG A 62 -8.23 3.42 -4.13
N LEU A 63 -8.27 3.93 -2.90
CA LEU A 63 -7.21 3.72 -1.92
C LEU A 63 -7.84 3.50 -0.56
N LEU A 64 -7.42 2.45 0.12
CA LEU A 64 -7.81 2.14 1.49
C LEU A 64 -6.55 1.93 2.32
N VAL A 65 -6.46 2.60 3.45
CA VAL A 65 -5.38 2.42 4.42
C VAL A 65 -6.01 1.96 5.73
N VAL A 66 -5.60 0.80 6.20
CA VAL A 66 -6.15 0.17 7.41
C VAL A 66 -5.05 0.06 8.45
N ASP A 67 -5.29 0.60 9.65
CA ASP A 67 -4.46 0.36 10.81
C ASP A 67 -4.81 -1.02 11.39
N GLY A 68 -3.90 -1.97 11.27
CA GLY A 68 -4.13 -3.35 11.66
C GLY A 68 -3.12 -3.85 12.67
N SER A 69 -3.61 -4.36 13.80
CA SER A 69 -2.76 -4.96 14.85
C SER A 69 -2.69 -6.48 14.78
N GLY A 70 -3.52 -7.11 13.98
CA GLY A 70 -3.51 -8.55 13.81
C GLY A 70 -3.83 -8.93 12.37
N TRP A 71 -3.17 -9.97 11.88
CA TRP A 71 -3.36 -10.45 10.52
C TRP A 71 -2.97 -11.92 10.42
N ALA A 72 -3.46 -12.56 9.37
CA ALA A 72 -3.03 -13.88 8.95
C ALA A 72 -2.98 -13.90 7.43
N ALA A 73 -2.03 -14.63 6.87
CA ALA A 73 -1.86 -14.71 5.42
C ALA A 73 -1.59 -16.15 5.00
N TRP A 74 -2.06 -16.49 3.81
CA TRP A 74 -1.74 -17.75 3.15
C TRP A 74 -1.09 -17.44 1.81
N ASN A 75 0.08 -18.00 1.59
CA ASN A 75 0.86 -17.82 0.35
C ASN A 75 1.07 -16.34 -0.05
N PRO A 76 1.52 -15.48 0.88
CA PRO A 76 1.76 -14.07 0.54
C PRO A 76 2.97 -13.93 -0.39
N MET A 77 3.03 -12.80 -1.10
CA MET A 77 4.15 -12.47 -2.00
C MET A 77 5.42 -12.09 -1.23
N ALA A 78 5.29 -11.70 0.04
CA ALA A 78 6.41 -11.36 0.92
C ALA A 78 6.13 -11.88 2.32
N ASP A 79 7.19 -12.02 3.14
CA ASP A 79 7.04 -12.42 4.53
C ASP A 79 6.37 -11.29 5.31
N VAL A 80 5.13 -11.53 5.76
CA VAL A 80 4.33 -10.54 6.50
C VAL A 80 4.92 -10.23 7.86
N ASN A 81 5.81 -11.05 8.38
CA ASN A 81 6.45 -10.85 9.68
C ASN A 81 7.75 -10.05 9.57
N SER A 82 8.24 -9.79 8.37
CA SER A 82 9.49 -9.05 8.13
C SER A 82 9.29 -7.58 7.83
N VAL A 83 8.05 -7.12 7.84
CA VAL A 83 7.73 -5.72 7.54
C VAL A 83 8.06 -4.80 8.72
#